data_7687aaceecce823427db7ba18d3ec5b2
#
_entry.id   7687aaceecce823427db7ba18d3ec5b2
#
_cell.length_a   1.000
_cell.length_b   1.000
_cell.length_c   1.000
_cell.angle_alpha   90.00
_cell.angle_beta   90.00
_cell.angle_gamma   90.00
#
_symmetry.space_group_name_H-M   'P 1'
#
loop_
_entity.id
_entity.type
_entity.pdbx_description
1 polymer ?
#
loop_
_entity_poly.entity_id
_entity_poly.type
_entity_poly.pdbx_seq_one_letter_code
_entity_poly.pdbx_strand_id
1 'polypeptide(L)'
;MDFKEMSLHKLFDVGGVYSVHYFEFSKTYTFTGESHDFWEMVYVDKGEIIETSGDRDVTLNAGEMFLHAPNVWHNTRSNGTIAPNVMVVSFRCKSKAMNALGGKIMRVDSMQRELLSEILVESRRAFSSKFDDPYDNTLERRKPAELGAEQLISIYLAQLLISLYRQTQAPRKTDRKSGSLPMLDAMISYMESNLSKKLTLGMIAEEFHVSQSYVKRLFSQYKQMGAMKLFTTMKIDRAKQLLRESDRNVSQIAEILGYDNSFYFCSQFKKFTGMSPLEYRRSVNAIGNKARLMGD
;
A
#
# COMPACT_ATOMS: atom_id res chain seq x y z
N MET A 1 9.28 16.70 43.38
CA MET A 1 8.49 15.78 42.53
C MET A 1 9.44 14.67 42.09
N ASP A 2 9.16 13.42 42.44
CA ASP A 2 9.99 12.32 42.03
C ASP A 2 9.42 11.72 40.73
N PHE A 3 10.20 11.86 39.66
CA PHE A 3 9.87 11.22 38.36
C PHE A 3 10.40 9.80 38.36
N LYS A 4 9.53 8.84 37.98
CA LYS A 4 9.92 7.44 37.83
C LYS A 4 9.88 7.08 36.36
N GLU A 5 11.01 6.59 35.84
CA GLU A 5 11.08 6.08 34.48
C GLU A 5 10.26 4.78 34.35
N MET A 6 9.51 4.67 33.26
CA MET A 6 8.81 3.46 32.86
C MET A 6 9.46 2.91 31.58
N SER A 7 10.08 1.76 31.68
CA SER A 7 10.66 1.06 30.51
C SER A 7 9.58 0.61 29.53
N LEU A 8 9.78 0.87 28.24
CA LEU A 8 8.88 0.44 27.18
C LEU A 8 9.27 -0.94 26.66
N HIS A 9 8.29 -1.84 26.58
CA HIS A 9 8.50 -3.17 26.02
C HIS A 9 8.35 -3.14 24.49
N LYS A 10 9.32 -3.78 23.79
CA LYS A 10 9.27 -3.99 22.34
C LYS A 10 8.56 -5.30 22.05
N LEU A 11 7.44 -5.27 21.31
CA LEU A 11 6.76 -6.47 20.83
C LEU A 11 7.48 -7.04 19.61
N PHE A 12 7.89 -6.18 18.67
CA PHE A 12 8.72 -6.54 17.51
C PHE A 12 10.03 -5.76 17.56
N ASP A 13 11.13 -6.48 17.39
CA ASP A 13 12.47 -5.91 17.28
C ASP A 13 13.03 -6.28 15.91
N VAL A 14 12.88 -5.33 14.96
CA VAL A 14 13.37 -5.46 13.60
C VAL A 14 14.84 -5.12 13.58
N GLY A 15 15.69 -6.14 13.47
CA GLY A 15 17.14 -6.00 13.58
C GLY A 15 17.87 -5.64 12.29
N GLY A 16 17.19 -5.63 11.13
CA GLY A 16 17.74 -5.28 9.83
C GLY A 16 16.89 -5.78 8.68
N VAL A 17 17.21 -5.30 7.49
CA VAL A 17 16.60 -5.71 6.22
C VAL A 17 17.67 -6.37 5.33
N TYR A 18 17.25 -7.35 4.54
CA TYR A 18 18.10 -8.03 3.54
C TYR A 18 17.82 -7.50 2.15
N SER A 19 16.54 -7.30 1.84
CA SER A 19 16.09 -6.73 0.56
C SER A 19 14.82 -5.92 0.73
N VAL A 20 14.61 -4.95 -0.15
CA VAL A 20 13.34 -4.23 -0.34
C VAL A 20 13.14 -4.08 -1.84
N HIS A 21 12.06 -4.62 -2.36
CA HIS A 21 11.76 -4.59 -3.78
C HIS A 21 10.34 -4.10 -4.05
N TYR A 22 10.15 -3.51 -5.22
CA TYR A 22 8.83 -3.25 -5.79
C TYR A 22 8.87 -3.65 -7.26
N PHE A 23 8.25 -4.78 -7.55
CA PHE A 23 8.26 -5.40 -8.86
C PHE A 23 7.00 -5.08 -9.66
N GLU A 24 7.18 -4.84 -10.93
CA GLU A 24 6.12 -4.86 -11.94
C GLU A 24 6.31 -6.12 -12.80
N PHE A 25 5.76 -7.23 -12.34
CA PHE A 25 5.95 -8.51 -13.02
C PHE A 25 5.14 -8.61 -14.30
N SER A 26 5.64 -9.37 -15.27
CA SER A 26 4.84 -9.80 -16.41
C SER A 26 3.73 -10.77 -15.98
N LYS A 27 2.68 -10.88 -16.77
CA LYS A 27 1.60 -11.85 -16.49
C LYS A 27 2.05 -13.32 -16.51
N THR A 28 3.22 -13.62 -17.07
CA THR A 28 3.81 -14.97 -17.17
C THR A 28 5.04 -15.13 -16.28
N TYR A 29 5.27 -14.21 -15.33
CA TYR A 29 6.41 -14.30 -14.43
C TYR A 29 6.33 -15.55 -13.55
N THR A 30 7.48 -16.20 -13.39
CA THR A 30 7.66 -17.31 -12.45
C THR A 30 9.05 -17.23 -11.86
N PHE A 31 9.11 -17.25 -10.55
CA PHE A 31 10.35 -17.36 -9.80
C PHE A 31 10.66 -18.82 -9.50
N THR A 32 11.93 -19.21 -9.54
CA THR A 32 12.34 -20.60 -9.32
C THR A 32 12.17 -21.09 -7.90
N GLY A 33 12.08 -20.15 -6.95
CA GLY A 33 11.92 -20.42 -5.53
C GLY A 33 13.24 -20.42 -4.76
N GLU A 34 13.10 -20.16 -3.46
CA GLU A 34 14.23 -20.09 -2.53
C GLU A 34 13.80 -20.48 -1.10
N SER A 35 14.79 -20.60 -0.22
CA SER A 35 14.61 -20.75 1.22
C SER A 35 15.76 -20.04 1.95
N HIS A 36 15.45 -19.28 2.97
CA HIS A 36 16.40 -18.49 3.74
C HIS A 36 16.01 -18.42 5.22
N ASP A 37 16.90 -18.00 6.09
CA ASP A 37 16.75 -18.01 7.57
C ASP A 37 16.13 -16.74 8.16
N PHE A 38 15.49 -15.91 7.33
CA PHE A 38 14.83 -14.66 7.71
C PHE A 38 13.37 -14.61 7.23
N TRP A 39 12.63 -13.62 7.69
CA TRP A 39 11.24 -13.37 7.29
C TRP A 39 11.17 -12.64 5.94
N GLU A 40 10.24 -13.06 5.11
CA GLU A 40 9.91 -12.36 3.90
C GLU A 40 8.43 -11.99 3.85
N MET A 41 8.18 -10.72 3.57
CA MET A 41 6.86 -10.15 3.43
C MET A 41 6.58 -9.88 1.95
N VAL A 42 5.51 -10.46 1.43
CA VAL A 42 5.01 -10.25 0.08
C VAL A 42 3.68 -9.53 0.15
N TYR A 43 3.57 -8.35 -0.47
CA TYR A 43 2.35 -7.56 -0.57
C TYR A 43 1.98 -7.33 -2.03
N VAL A 44 0.73 -7.61 -2.39
CA VAL A 44 0.20 -7.36 -3.74
C VAL A 44 -0.45 -6.00 -3.79
N ASP A 45 0.18 -5.06 -4.53
CA ASP A 45 -0.37 -3.72 -4.74
C ASP A 45 -1.43 -3.71 -5.85
N LYS A 46 -1.18 -4.48 -6.94
CA LYS A 46 -2.11 -4.64 -8.07
C LYS A 46 -2.09 -6.06 -8.61
N GLY A 47 -3.22 -6.48 -9.15
CA GLY A 47 -3.34 -7.79 -9.78
C GLY A 47 -3.46 -8.93 -8.78
N GLU A 48 -2.91 -10.08 -9.15
CA GLU A 48 -2.98 -11.32 -8.39
C GLU A 48 -1.71 -12.12 -8.62
N ILE A 49 -1.20 -12.76 -7.56
CA ILE A 49 -0.10 -13.72 -7.62
C ILE A 49 -0.48 -15.02 -6.93
N ILE A 50 0.27 -16.06 -7.24
CA ILE A 50 0.21 -17.35 -6.55
C ILE A 50 1.55 -17.53 -5.85
N GLU A 51 1.51 -17.61 -4.51
CA GLU A 51 2.64 -17.94 -3.66
C GLU A 51 2.62 -19.41 -3.32
N THR A 52 3.73 -20.11 -3.51
CA THR A 52 3.91 -21.43 -2.90
C THR A 52 4.68 -21.26 -1.58
N SER A 53 4.21 -21.85 -0.49
CA SER A 53 4.86 -21.81 0.81
C SER A 53 4.87 -23.23 1.41
N GLY A 54 6.04 -23.86 1.42
CA GLY A 54 6.16 -25.31 1.66
C GLY A 54 5.39 -26.10 0.59
N ASP A 55 4.45 -26.91 1.03
CA ASP A 55 3.64 -27.78 0.15
C ASP A 55 2.29 -27.13 -0.27
N ARG A 56 2.09 -25.84 -0.04
CA ARG A 56 0.80 -25.17 -0.28
C ARG A 56 0.92 -24.00 -1.22
N ASP A 57 0.00 -23.94 -2.17
CA ASP A 57 -0.25 -22.76 -2.97
C ASP A 57 -1.26 -21.83 -2.28
N VAL A 58 -0.96 -20.55 -2.33
CA VAL A 58 -1.76 -19.49 -1.73
C VAL A 58 -1.96 -18.40 -2.77
N THR A 59 -3.20 -18.09 -3.13
CA THR A 59 -3.50 -16.97 -4.03
C THR A 59 -3.61 -15.69 -3.21
N LEU A 60 -2.86 -14.66 -3.61
CA LEU A 60 -2.92 -13.31 -3.04
C LEU A 60 -3.49 -12.34 -4.06
N ASN A 61 -4.50 -11.61 -3.65
CA ASN A 61 -5.13 -10.55 -4.43
C ASN A 61 -4.61 -9.17 -4.05
N ALA A 62 -4.85 -8.17 -4.89
CA ALA A 62 -4.52 -6.78 -4.58
C ALA A 62 -5.03 -6.36 -3.20
N GLY A 63 -4.16 -5.75 -2.39
CA GLY A 63 -4.42 -5.38 -1.01
C GLY A 63 -4.21 -6.49 0.01
N GLU A 64 -3.70 -7.66 -0.41
CA GLU A 64 -3.37 -8.77 0.49
C GLU A 64 -1.85 -8.93 0.66
N MET A 65 -1.48 -9.45 1.80
CA MET A 65 -0.10 -9.67 2.23
C MET A 65 0.06 -11.08 2.79
N PHE A 66 1.24 -11.64 2.59
CA PHE A 66 1.66 -12.92 3.16
C PHE A 66 3.06 -12.78 3.76
N LEU A 67 3.35 -13.53 4.84
CA LEU A 67 4.69 -13.60 5.41
C LEU A 67 5.21 -15.04 5.35
N HIS A 68 6.29 -15.23 4.59
CA HIS A 68 7.05 -16.48 4.61
C HIS A 68 7.91 -16.55 5.88
N ALA A 69 7.80 -17.66 6.58
CA ALA A 69 8.60 -17.91 7.78
C ALA A 69 10.03 -18.36 7.40
N PRO A 70 11.02 -18.12 8.26
CA PRO A 70 12.37 -18.62 8.06
C PRO A 70 12.42 -20.12 7.76
N ASN A 71 13.29 -20.52 6.83
CA ASN A 71 13.54 -21.91 6.40
C ASN A 71 12.35 -22.62 5.74
N VAL A 72 11.32 -21.89 5.33
CA VAL A 72 10.23 -22.42 4.51
C VAL A 72 10.55 -22.14 3.04
N TRP A 73 10.60 -23.20 2.22
CA TRP A 73 10.76 -23.02 0.77
C TRP A 73 9.55 -22.32 0.18
N HIS A 74 9.79 -21.34 -0.68
CA HIS A 74 8.72 -20.56 -1.30
C HIS A 74 9.09 -20.10 -2.71
N ASN A 75 8.06 -19.85 -3.51
CA ASN A 75 8.18 -19.20 -4.81
C ASN A 75 6.95 -18.34 -5.11
N THR A 76 7.14 -17.42 -6.06
CA THR A 76 6.10 -16.50 -6.54
C THR A 76 5.88 -16.72 -8.04
N ARG A 77 4.61 -16.77 -8.47
CA ARG A 77 4.25 -16.78 -9.89
C ARG A 77 3.01 -15.94 -10.17
N SER A 78 2.99 -15.32 -11.36
CA SER A 78 1.80 -14.64 -11.88
C SER A 78 0.72 -15.67 -12.30
N ASN A 79 -0.53 -15.22 -12.34
CA ASN A 79 -1.67 -16.07 -12.68
C ASN A 79 -1.90 -16.32 -14.19
N GLY A 80 -1.04 -15.77 -15.05
CA GLY A 80 -1.13 -15.85 -16.51
C GLY A 80 -2.09 -14.84 -17.17
N THR A 81 -2.87 -14.09 -16.40
CA THR A 81 -3.92 -13.18 -16.91
C THR A 81 -3.65 -11.71 -16.67
N ILE A 82 -3.24 -11.33 -15.46
CA ILE A 82 -3.03 -9.96 -15.03
C ILE A 82 -1.56 -9.79 -14.62
N ALA A 83 -0.91 -8.74 -15.12
CA ALA A 83 0.42 -8.34 -14.70
C ALA A 83 0.36 -7.74 -13.28
N PRO A 84 0.96 -8.36 -12.25
CA PRO A 84 0.87 -7.89 -10.88
C PRO A 84 1.98 -6.91 -10.53
N ASN A 85 1.67 -5.98 -9.58
CA ASN A 85 2.66 -5.19 -8.88
C ASN A 85 2.79 -5.72 -7.45
N VAL A 86 4.03 -6.01 -7.05
CA VAL A 86 4.32 -6.71 -5.79
C VAL A 86 5.43 -6.00 -5.04
N MET A 87 5.24 -5.77 -3.76
CA MET A 87 6.30 -5.33 -2.85
C MET A 87 6.80 -6.51 -2.02
N VAL A 88 8.11 -6.72 -2.03
CA VAL A 88 8.78 -7.75 -1.23
C VAL A 88 9.74 -7.08 -0.27
N VAL A 89 9.67 -7.47 1.02
CA VAL A 89 10.59 -6.98 2.05
C VAL A 89 11.10 -8.16 2.85
N SER A 90 12.40 -8.40 2.78
CA SER A 90 13.08 -9.46 3.53
C SER A 90 13.79 -8.84 4.73
N PHE A 91 13.49 -9.33 5.94
CA PHE A 91 13.97 -8.72 7.18
C PHE A 91 14.21 -9.71 8.32
N ARG A 92 15.05 -9.31 9.25
CA ARG A 92 15.31 -10.07 10.47
C ARG A 92 14.46 -9.57 11.63
N CYS A 93 13.64 -10.46 12.19
CA CYS A 93 12.92 -10.23 13.44
C CYS A 93 12.87 -11.52 14.26
N LYS A 94 13.46 -11.50 15.46
CA LYS A 94 13.53 -12.67 16.36
C LYS A 94 12.38 -12.74 17.36
N SER A 95 11.42 -11.81 17.28
CA SER A 95 10.28 -11.74 18.20
C SER A 95 9.35 -12.94 18.03
N LYS A 96 9.01 -13.63 19.11
CA LYS A 96 8.09 -14.79 19.09
C LYS A 96 6.70 -14.44 18.54
N ALA A 97 6.30 -13.16 18.63
CA ALA A 97 5.05 -12.67 18.09
C ALA A 97 4.92 -12.83 16.54
N MET A 98 6.05 -12.96 15.82
CA MET A 98 6.07 -13.23 14.39
C MET A 98 5.35 -14.53 14.01
N ASN A 99 5.39 -15.55 14.87
CA ASN A 99 4.71 -16.83 14.63
C ASN A 99 3.18 -16.67 14.46
N ALA A 100 2.60 -15.61 15.01
CA ALA A 100 1.19 -15.34 14.84
C ALA A 100 0.83 -14.76 13.45
N LEU A 101 1.82 -14.24 12.72
CA LEU A 101 1.69 -13.61 11.41
C LEU A 101 2.07 -14.54 10.26
N GLY A 102 3.08 -15.39 10.46
CA GLY A 102 3.62 -16.27 9.42
C GLY A 102 2.59 -17.24 8.84
N GLY A 103 2.67 -17.47 7.53
CA GLY A 103 1.85 -18.42 6.79
C GLY A 103 0.37 -18.06 6.67
N LYS A 104 0.00 -16.78 6.85
CA LYS A 104 -1.38 -16.30 6.81
C LYS A 104 -1.55 -15.21 5.77
N ILE A 105 -2.68 -15.24 5.06
CA ILE A 105 -3.14 -14.11 4.25
C ILE A 105 -3.69 -13.04 5.20
N MET A 106 -3.20 -11.82 5.06
CA MET A 106 -3.65 -10.66 5.84
C MET A 106 -4.07 -9.55 4.88
N ARG A 107 -5.24 -8.95 5.13
CA ARG A 107 -5.67 -7.76 4.38
C ARG A 107 -5.00 -6.52 4.95
N VAL A 108 -4.47 -5.72 4.05
CA VAL A 108 -3.75 -4.47 4.35
C VAL A 108 -4.73 -3.31 4.25
N ASP A 109 -4.91 -2.57 5.35
CA ASP A 109 -5.73 -1.36 5.37
C ASP A 109 -4.98 -0.13 4.82
N SER A 110 -5.67 1.02 4.78
CA SER A 110 -5.08 2.25 4.23
C SER A 110 -3.87 2.75 5.01
N MET A 111 -3.89 2.66 6.36
CA MET A 111 -2.76 3.07 7.20
C MET A 111 -1.56 2.14 7.00
N GLN A 112 -1.80 0.84 6.92
CA GLN A 112 -0.75 -0.15 6.67
C GLN A 112 -0.13 0.04 5.26
N ARG A 113 -0.93 0.43 4.28
CA ARG A 113 -0.48 0.75 2.92
C ARG A 113 0.41 1.99 2.89
N GLU A 114 0.08 3.01 3.68
CA GLU A 114 0.94 4.18 3.88
C GLU A 114 2.30 3.77 4.48
N LEU A 115 2.31 2.90 5.50
CA LEU A 115 3.55 2.40 6.08
C LEU A 115 4.41 1.62 5.07
N LEU A 116 3.80 0.80 4.20
CA LEU A 116 4.52 0.12 3.11
C LEU A 116 5.16 1.13 2.14
N SER A 117 4.42 2.19 1.79
CA SER A 117 4.93 3.26 0.93
C SER A 117 6.12 3.99 1.58
N GLU A 118 6.02 4.31 2.87
CA GLU A 118 7.11 4.96 3.61
C GLU A 118 8.35 4.06 3.73
N ILE A 119 8.17 2.75 3.96
CA ILE A 119 9.28 1.79 3.95
C ILE A 119 10.02 1.84 2.60
N LEU A 120 9.29 1.86 1.48
CA LEU A 120 9.90 1.93 0.14
C LEU A 120 10.61 3.27 -0.09
N VAL A 121 10.02 4.39 0.35
CA VAL A 121 10.62 5.72 0.23
C VAL A 121 11.91 5.81 1.02
N GLU A 122 11.91 5.40 2.30
CA GLU A 122 13.10 5.45 3.15
C GLU A 122 14.18 4.46 2.68
N SER A 123 13.77 3.30 2.13
CA SER A 123 14.73 2.36 1.54
C SER A 123 15.47 2.97 0.34
N ARG A 124 14.77 3.71 -0.53
CA ARG A 124 15.41 4.44 -1.64
C ARG A 124 16.31 5.58 -1.18
N ARG A 125 16.08 6.15 0.02
CA ARG A 125 16.95 7.15 0.64
C ARG A 125 18.19 6.53 1.28
N ALA A 126 18.02 5.36 1.89
CA ALA A 126 19.10 4.65 2.58
C ALA A 126 20.03 3.90 1.63
N PHE A 127 19.48 3.28 0.56
CA PHE A 127 20.18 2.33 -0.29
C PHE A 127 20.22 2.78 -1.76
N SER A 128 21.28 2.38 -2.46
CA SER A 128 21.48 2.64 -3.91
C SER A 128 21.13 1.43 -4.78
N SER A 129 20.79 0.29 -4.18
CA SER A 129 20.46 -0.97 -4.85
C SER A 129 19.25 -0.83 -5.79
N LYS A 130 19.14 -1.72 -6.77
CA LYS A 130 18.00 -1.78 -7.69
C LYS A 130 16.81 -2.41 -6.99
N PHE A 131 15.69 -1.72 -6.97
CA PHE A 131 14.46 -2.18 -6.28
C PHE A 131 13.53 -2.98 -7.20
N ASP A 132 13.85 -3.08 -8.48
CA ASP A 132 13.08 -3.73 -9.54
C ASP A 132 13.77 -4.95 -10.17
N ASP A 133 14.92 -5.34 -9.64
CA ASP A 133 15.69 -6.51 -10.09
C ASP A 133 15.50 -7.68 -9.10
N PRO A 134 14.78 -8.75 -9.47
CA PRO A 134 14.54 -9.88 -8.57
C PRO A 134 15.78 -10.72 -8.27
N TYR A 135 16.89 -10.47 -8.95
CA TYR A 135 18.15 -11.18 -8.75
C TYR A 135 19.19 -10.33 -8.01
N ASP A 136 18.93 -9.05 -7.75
CA ASP A 136 19.78 -8.18 -6.93
C ASP A 136 19.36 -8.23 -5.46
N ASN A 137 19.87 -9.19 -4.74
CA ASN A 137 19.61 -9.40 -3.31
C ASN A 137 20.61 -8.65 -2.40
N THR A 138 21.31 -7.65 -2.92
CA THR A 138 22.30 -6.88 -2.17
C THR A 138 21.81 -5.47 -1.89
N LEU A 139 21.84 -5.07 -0.61
CA LEU A 139 21.58 -3.69 -0.22
C LEU A 139 22.90 -2.95 -0.04
N GLU A 140 23.13 -1.95 -0.86
CA GLU A 140 24.28 -1.05 -0.75
C GLU A 140 23.85 0.29 -0.18
N ARG A 141 24.50 0.72 0.92
CA ARG A 141 24.21 2.05 1.53
C ARG A 141 24.61 3.17 0.60
N ARG A 142 23.72 4.14 0.45
CA ARG A 142 24.06 5.38 -0.28
C ARG A 142 25.18 6.14 0.43
N LYS A 143 25.96 6.84 -0.35
CA LYS A 143 27.02 7.77 0.13
C LYS A 143 26.87 9.12 -0.59
N PRO A 144 26.41 10.18 0.09
CA PRO A 144 25.89 10.20 1.48
C PRO A 144 24.53 9.52 1.59
N ALA A 145 24.25 8.89 2.74
CA ALA A 145 22.92 8.38 3.09
C ALA A 145 22.10 9.49 3.75
N GLU A 146 20.78 9.44 3.57
CA GLU A 146 19.86 10.31 4.31
C GLU A 146 19.86 9.95 5.79
N LEU A 147 20.03 10.96 6.66
CA LEU A 147 20.09 10.75 8.11
C LEU A 147 18.79 10.17 8.65
N GLY A 148 18.88 9.06 9.37
CA GLY A 148 17.74 8.40 10.01
C GLY A 148 16.90 7.50 9.09
N ALA A 149 17.17 7.42 7.78
CA ALA A 149 16.40 6.61 6.86
C ALA A 149 16.35 5.12 7.26
N GLU A 150 17.49 4.51 7.60
CA GLU A 150 17.53 3.12 8.08
C GLU A 150 16.72 2.92 9.36
N GLN A 151 16.75 3.90 10.27
CA GLN A 151 15.97 3.83 11.51
C GLN A 151 14.48 3.94 11.22
N LEU A 152 14.06 4.80 10.30
CA LEU A 152 12.66 4.93 9.87
C LEU A 152 12.15 3.65 9.23
N ILE A 153 12.93 2.95 8.40
CA ILE A 153 12.57 1.63 7.88
C ILE A 153 12.24 0.66 9.03
N SER A 154 13.10 0.59 10.05
CA SER A 154 12.88 -0.28 11.21
C SER A 154 11.63 0.11 12.01
N ILE A 155 11.37 1.41 12.20
CA ILE A 155 10.20 1.93 12.91
C ILE A 155 8.92 1.61 12.14
N TYR A 156 8.87 1.86 10.83
CA TYR A 156 7.69 1.61 10.00
C TYR A 156 7.40 0.11 9.87
N LEU A 157 8.42 -0.74 9.73
CA LEU A 157 8.25 -2.20 9.77
C LEU A 157 7.70 -2.65 11.13
N ALA A 158 8.24 -2.18 12.24
CA ALA A 158 7.74 -2.51 13.58
C ALA A 158 6.28 -2.05 13.76
N GLN A 159 5.94 -0.85 13.33
CA GLN A 159 4.58 -0.31 13.39
C GLN A 159 3.60 -1.14 12.54
N LEU A 160 3.99 -1.52 11.32
CA LEU A 160 3.22 -2.38 10.43
C LEU A 160 2.96 -3.74 11.09
N LEU A 161 4.00 -4.40 11.61
CA LEU A 161 3.89 -5.69 12.28
C LEU A 161 3.00 -5.63 13.53
N ILE A 162 3.08 -4.56 14.33
CA ILE A 162 2.19 -4.33 15.49
C ILE A 162 0.74 -4.21 15.02
N SER A 163 0.49 -3.45 13.95
CA SER A 163 -0.85 -3.27 13.39
C SER A 163 -1.45 -4.59 12.91
N LEU A 164 -0.69 -5.36 12.13
CA LEU A 164 -1.07 -6.70 11.66
C LEU A 164 -1.30 -7.67 12.82
N TYR A 165 -0.41 -7.68 13.82
CA TYR A 165 -0.56 -8.53 15.00
C TYR A 165 -1.84 -8.21 15.76
N ARG A 166 -2.17 -6.94 15.97
CA ARG A 166 -3.41 -6.51 16.62
C ARG A 166 -4.66 -6.98 15.84
N GLN A 167 -4.61 -7.01 14.51
CA GLN A 167 -5.68 -7.59 13.70
C GLN A 167 -5.86 -9.09 13.99
N THR A 168 -4.77 -9.85 14.20
CA THR A 168 -4.87 -11.29 14.52
C THR A 168 -5.37 -11.54 15.94
N GLN A 169 -5.15 -10.62 16.87
CA GLN A 169 -5.57 -10.72 18.27
C GLN A 169 -6.99 -10.17 18.53
N ALA A 170 -7.51 -9.37 17.59
CA ALA A 170 -8.86 -8.89 17.70
C ALA A 170 -9.81 -10.10 17.82
N PRO A 171 -10.68 -10.20 18.85
CA PRO A 171 -11.62 -11.30 18.96
C PRO A 171 -12.40 -11.34 17.64
N ARG A 172 -12.40 -12.50 16.97
CA ARG A 172 -13.32 -12.74 15.85
C ARG A 172 -14.70 -12.42 16.40
N LYS A 173 -15.21 -11.23 16.06
CA LYS A 173 -16.58 -10.86 16.42
C LYS A 173 -17.45 -11.92 15.78
N THR A 174 -17.88 -12.86 16.63
CA THR A 174 -18.83 -13.92 16.25
C THR A 174 -19.98 -13.28 15.50
N ASP A 175 -20.08 -13.60 14.26
CA ASP A 175 -21.20 -13.62 13.32
C ASP A 175 -22.48 -12.82 13.61
N ARG A 176 -22.35 -11.49 13.78
CA ARG A 176 -23.48 -10.58 13.50
C ARG A 176 -23.08 -9.29 12.75
N LYS A 177 -21.78 -9.07 12.44
CA LYS A 177 -21.27 -7.96 11.63
C LYS A 177 -20.31 -8.38 10.52
N SER A 178 -20.20 -9.66 10.24
CA SER A 178 -19.28 -10.26 9.26
C SER A 178 -19.51 -9.80 7.80
N GLY A 179 -20.69 -9.28 7.48
CA GLY A 179 -21.00 -8.75 6.15
C GLY A 179 -20.60 -7.29 5.90
N SER A 180 -20.26 -6.52 6.96
CA SER A 180 -20.09 -5.07 6.80
C SER A 180 -18.68 -4.64 6.39
N LEU A 181 -17.62 -5.31 6.82
CA LEU A 181 -16.24 -4.99 6.40
C LEU A 181 -15.94 -5.49 4.97
N PRO A 182 -16.21 -6.76 4.62
CA PRO A 182 -16.12 -7.20 3.23
C PRO A 182 -16.98 -6.38 2.27
N MET A 183 -18.17 -5.98 2.70
CA MET A 183 -19.06 -5.10 1.94
C MET A 183 -18.45 -3.71 1.74
N LEU A 184 -17.83 -3.13 2.78
CA LEU A 184 -17.14 -1.86 2.68
C LEU A 184 -15.95 -1.93 1.71
N ASP A 185 -15.13 -2.97 1.82
CA ASP A 185 -13.98 -3.19 0.94
C ASP A 185 -14.43 -3.39 -0.51
N ALA A 186 -15.49 -4.15 -0.75
CA ALA A 186 -16.08 -4.30 -2.07
C ALA A 186 -16.60 -2.97 -2.64
N MET A 187 -17.27 -2.14 -1.79
CA MET A 187 -17.70 -0.81 -2.20
C MET A 187 -16.52 0.11 -2.55
N ILE A 188 -15.43 0.05 -1.79
CA ILE A 188 -14.21 0.82 -2.05
C ILE A 188 -13.59 0.38 -3.36
N SER A 189 -13.41 -0.92 -3.59
CA SER A 189 -12.89 -1.47 -4.85
C SER A 189 -13.77 -1.10 -6.06
N TYR A 190 -15.09 -1.12 -5.88
CA TYR A 190 -16.02 -0.66 -6.90
C TYR A 190 -15.83 0.84 -7.22
N MET A 191 -15.63 1.68 -6.20
CA MET A 191 -15.34 3.10 -6.38
C MET A 191 -14.01 3.31 -7.11
N GLU A 192 -12.96 2.58 -6.74
CA GLU A 192 -11.63 2.62 -7.39
C GLU A 192 -11.71 2.24 -8.88
N SER A 193 -12.46 1.19 -9.19
CA SER A 193 -12.65 0.72 -10.58
C SER A 193 -13.50 1.67 -11.43
N ASN A 194 -14.19 2.61 -10.81
CA ASN A 194 -15.11 3.53 -11.48
C ASN A 194 -14.71 5.02 -11.33
N LEU A 195 -13.40 5.30 -11.15
CA LEU A 195 -12.91 6.69 -11.02
C LEU A 195 -13.17 7.57 -12.25
N SER A 196 -13.34 6.98 -13.42
CA SER A 196 -13.72 7.69 -14.65
C SER A 196 -15.22 8.02 -14.75
N LYS A 197 -16.05 7.53 -13.84
CA LYS A 197 -17.50 7.69 -13.88
C LYS A 197 -17.98 8.69 -12.82
N LYS A 198 -19.18 9.22 -13.05
CA LYS A 198 -19.96 9.96 -12.05
C LYS A 198 -20.69 8.97 -11.14
N LEU A 199 -20.05 8.52 -10.08
CA LEU A 199 -20.74 7.76 -9.05
C LEU A 199 -21.54 8.68 -8.13
N THR A 200 -22.73 8.22 -7.76
CA THR A 200 -23.56 8.80 -6.69
C THR A 200 -23.71 7.79 -5.56
N LEU A 201 -24.11 8.28 -4.40
CA LEU A 201 -24.41 7.42 -3.27
C LEU A 201 -25.53 6.41 -3.60
N GLY A 202 -26.51 6.84 -4.43
CA GLY A 202 -27.59 5.99 -4.92
C GLY A 202 -27.08 4.83 -5.75
N MET A 203 -26.19 5.09 -6.71
CA MET A 203 -25.60 4.04 -7.57
C MET A 203 -24.81 3.02 -6.75
N ILE A 204 -24.05 3.47 -5.76
CA ILE A 204 -23.34 2.54 -4.87
C ILE A 204 -24.33 1.69 -4.07
N ALA A 205 -25.40 2.30 -3.57
CA ALA A 205 -26.41 1.57 -2.80
C ALA A 205 -27.16 0.54 -3.67
N GLU A 206 -27.46 0.89 -4.91
CA GLU A 206 -28.10 0.01 -5.89
C GLU A 206 -27.22 -1.17 -6.29
N GLU A 207 -25.94 -0.93 -6.63
CA GLU A 207 -24.96 -1.96 -6.98
C GLU A 207 -24.83 -3.05 -5.91
N PHE A 208 -24.83 -2.63 -4.65
CA PHE A 208 -24.67 -3.54 -3.52
C PHE A 208 -26.00 -3.96 -2.87
N HIS A 209 -27.15 -3.65 -3.49
CA HIS A 209 -28.48 -3.99 -3.01
C HIS A 209 -28.75 -3.59 -1.55
N VAL A 210 -28.29 -2.40 -1.17
CA VAL A 210 -28.46 -1.85 0.18
C VAL A 210 -29.06 -0.45 0.15
N SER A 211 -29.54 0.06 1.29
CA SER A 211 -30.03 1.44 1.39
C SER A 211 -28.88 2.45 1.43
N GLN A 212 -29.11 3.67 0.92
CA GLN A 212 -28.14 4.77 1.04
C GLN A 212 -27.78 5.08 2.50
N SER A 213 -28.74 4.93 3.41
CA SER A 213 -28.51 5.10 4.86
C SER A 213 -27.55 4.06 5.42
N TYR A 214 -27.59 2.83 4.89
CA TYR A 214 -26.63 1.78 5.25
C TYR A 214 -25.22 2.15 4.77
N VAL A 215 -25.07 2.57 3.50
CA VAL A 215 -23.77 3.03 2.96
C VAL A 215 -23.22 4.18 3.80
N LYS A 216 -24.02 5.23 4.08
CA LYS A 216 -23.60 6.36 4.93
C LYS A 216 -23.08 5.89 6.28
N ARG A 217 -23.85 5.02 6.97
CA ARG A 217 -23.48 4.47 8.28
C ARG A 217 -22.18 3.65 8.20
N LEU A 218 -22.04 2.81 7.17
CA LEU A 218 -20.88 1.95 6.97
C LEU A 218 -19.59 2.78 6.81
N PHE A 219 -19.60 3.76 5.92
CA PHE A 219 -18.45 4.63 5.69
C PHE A 219 -18.15 5.53 6.90
N SER A 220 -19.16 6.10 7.54
CA SER A 220 -18.96 6.89 8.76
C SER A 220 -18.36 6.07 9.89
N GLN A 221 -18.82 4.83 10.08
CA GLN A 221 -18.37 3.96 11.16
C GLN A 221 -16.93 3.46 10.98
N TYR A 222 -16.53 3.13 9.76
CA TYR A 222 -15.24 2.46 9.50
C TYR A 222 -14.17 3.36 8.85
N LYS A 223 -14.58 4.41 8.14
CA LYS A 223 -13.65 5.37 7.49
C LYS A 223 -13.69 6.77 8.11
N GLN A 224 -14.59 6.99 9.10
CA GLN A 224 -14.80 8.30 9.74
C GLN A 224 -15.05 9.44 8.73
N MET A 225 -15.47 9.09 7.52
CA MET A 225 -15.82 10.03 6.45
C MET A 225 -16.93 9.47 5.59
N GLY A 226 -17.66 10.36 4.86
CA GLY A 226 -18.71 9.94 3.94
C GLY A 226 -18.14 9.30 2.66
N ALA A 227 -18.87 8.32 2.09
CA ALA A 227 -18.50 7.60 0.87
C ALA A 227 -18.11 8.53 -0.28
N MET A 228 -18.92 9.56 -0.56
CA MET A 228 -18.64 10.49 -1.67
C MET A 228 -17.43 11.39 -1.42
N LYS A 229 -17.10 11.69 -0.15
CA LYS A 229 -15.87 12.41 0.19
C LYS A 229 -14.66 11.52 -0.07
N LEU A 230 -14.71 10.24 0.31
CA LEU A 230 -13.66 9.26 0.01
C LEU A 230 -13.48 9.12 -1.51
N PHE A 231 -14.57 8.97 -2.27
CA PHE A 231 -14.51 8.88 -3.73
C PHE A 231 -13.85 10.10 -4.38
N THR A 232 -14.18 11.31 -3.89
CA THR A 232 -13.51 12.54 -4.36
C THR A 232 -12.02 12.51 -4.02
N THR A 233 -11.63 12.08 -2.82
CA THR A 233 -10.22 11.94 -2.44
C THR A 233 -9.48 11.00 -3.40
N MET A 234 -10.03 9.83 -3.71
CA MET A 234 -9.46 8.88 -4.67
C MET A 234 -9.26 9.49 -6.07
N LYS A 235 -10.25 10.25 -6.56
CA LYS A 235 -10.12 11.00 -7.84
C LYS A 235 -8.99 12.03 -7.80
N ILE A 236 -8.86 12.76 -6.69
CA ILE A 236 -7.79 13.76 -6.51
C ILE A 236 -6.42 13.07 -6.44
N ASP A 237 -6.28 11.95 -5.77
CA ASP A 237 -5.02 11.22 -5.70
C ASP A 237 -4.64 10.63 -7.07
N ARG A 238 -5.61 10.13 -7.83
CA ARG A 238 -5.38 9.74 -9.23
C ARG A 238 -5.01 10.93 -10.12
N ALA A 239 -5.61 12.11 -9.88
CA ALA A 239 -5.24 13.35 -10.57
C ALA A 239 -3.79 13.74 -10.29
N LYS A 240 -3.35 13.68 -9.03
CA LYS A 240 -1.95 13.95 -8.65
C LYS A 240 -0.99 13.02 -9.39
N GLN A 241 -1.33 11.74 -9.49
CA GLN A 241 -0.54 10.77 -10.25
C GLN A 241 -0.45 11.16 -11.74
N LEU A 242 -1.58 11.40 -12.39
CA LEU A 242 -1.62 11.81 -13.81
C LEU A 242 -0.87 13.12 -14.08
N LEU A 243 -0.93 14.07 -13.14
CA LEU A 243 -0.20 15.34 -13.23
C LEU A 243 1.33 15.16 -13.16
N ARG A 244 1.81 14.12 -12.48
CA ARG A 244 3.24 13.79 -12.38
C ARG A 244 3.74 12.95 -13.55
N GLU A 245 2.93 11.98 -13.99
CA GLU A 245 3.36 10.89 -14.85
C GLU A 245 2.99 11.10 -16.33
N SER A 246 2.25 12.15 -16.66
CA SER A 246 1.82 12.41 -18.04
C SER A 246 1.84 13.88 -18.42
N ASP A 247 2.03 14.13 -19.72
CA ASP A 247 1.96 15.48 -20.33
C ASP A 247 0.52 15.94 -20.61
N ARG A 248 -0.48 15.19 -20.17
CA ARG A 248 -1.89 15.53 -20.37
C ARG A 248 -2.22 16.88 -19.76
N ASN A 249 -2.99 17.69 -20.49
CA ASN A 249 -3.46 18.94 -19.95
C ASN A 249 -4.55 18.75 -18.88
N VAL A 250 -4.84 19.78 -18.12
CA VAL A 250 -5.76 19.73 -16.97
C VAL A 250 -7.18 19.31 -17.40
N SER A 251 -7.62 19.74 -18.59
CA SER A 251 -8.95 19.39 -19.10
C SER A 251 -9.04 17.90 -19.46
N GLN A 252 -7.99 17.34 -20.07
CA GLN A 252 -7.91 15.90 -20.35
C GLN A 252 -7.91 15.06 -19.08
N ILE A 253 -7.21 15.52 -18.04
CA ILE A 253 -7.20 14.82 -16.74
C ILE A 253 -8.58 14.87 -16.10
N ALA A 254 -9.27 16.03 -16.16
CA ALA A 254 -10.63 16.16 -15.67
C ALA A 254 -11.60 15.20 -16.38
N GLU A 255 -11.50 15.08 -17.69
CA GLU A 255 -12.31 14.17 -18.53
C GLU A 255 -12.04 12.69 -18.15
N ILE A 256 -10.77 12.28 -18.07
CA ILE A 256 -10.39 10.91 -17.67
C ILE A 256 -10.97 10.55 -16.31
N LEU A 257 -11.08 11.52 -15.40
CA LEU A 257 -11.63 11.33 -14.06
C LEU A 257 -13.14 11.55 -14.01
N GLY A 258 -13.83 11.66 -15.16
CA GLY A 258 -15.27 11.77 -15.24
C GLY A 258 -15.83 13.07 -14.67
N TYR A 259 -15.10 14.18 -14.78
CA TYR A 259 -15.60 15.51 -14.49
C TYR A 259 -16.12 16.16 -15.77
N ASP A 260 -17.38 16.59 -15.80
CA ASP A 260 -17.95 17.27 -16.96
C ASP A 260 -17.38 18.66 -17.18
N ASN A 261 -16.82 19.25 -16.14
CA ASN A 261 -16.31 20.61 -16.15
C ASN A 261 -14.93 20.68 -15.48
N SER A 262 -13.93 21.09 -16.25
CA SER A 262 -12.55 21.25 -15.77
C SER A 262 -12.41 22.34 -14.69
N PHE A 263 -13.29 23.37 -14.70
CA PHE A 263 -13.29 24.40 -13.63
C PHE A 263 -13.74 23.81 -12.30
N TYR A 264 -14.77 22.94 -12.32
CA TYR A 264 -15.21 22.25 -11.12
C TYR A 264 -14.11 21.30 -10.59
N PHE A 265 -13.46 20.56 -11.50
CA PHE A 265 -12.30 19.76 -11.14
C PHE A 265 -11.19 20.59 -10.48
N CYS A 266 -10.78 21.73 -11.09
CA CYS A 266 -9.76 22.61 -10.53
C CYS A 266 -10.12 23.12 -9.13
N SER A 267 -11.39 23.50 -8.93
CA SER A 267 -11.91 23.94 -7.63
C SER A 267 -11.83 22.81 -6.58
N GLN A 268 -12.26 21.60 -6.94
CA GLN A 268 -12.17 20.44 -6.05
C GLN A 268 -10.71 20.10 -5.75
N PHE A 269 -9.85 20.05 -6.77
CA PHE A 269 -8.43 19.76 -6.60
C PHE A 269 -7.77 20.76 -5.63
N LYS A 270 -7.99 22.06 -5.82
CA LYS A 270 -7.48 23.11 -4.94
C LYS A 270 -8.03 22.99 -3.51
N LYS A 271 -9.30 22.65 -3.34
CA LYS A 271 -9.91 22.42 -2.03
C LYS A 271 -9.24 21.29 -1.26
N PHE A 272 -8.84 20.21 -1.94
CA PHE A 272 -8.25 19.03 -1.31
C PHE A 272 -6.73 19.10 -1.17
N THR A 273 -6.02 19.86 -2.01
CA THR A 273 -4.55 19.92 -2.06
C THR A 273 -3.96 21.25 -1.62
N GLY A 274 -4.79 22.28 -1.50
CA GLY A 274 -4.35 23.65 -1.20
C GLY A 274 -3.85 24.44 -2.43
N MET A 275 -3.63 23.79 -3.59
CA MET A 275 -3.10 24.42 -4.80
C MET A 275 -3.85 23.97 -6.07
N SER A 276 -3.79 24.75 -7.13
CA SER A 276 -4.38 24.35 -8.41
C SER A 276 -3.62 23.20 -9.07
N PRO A 277 -4.22 22.43 -10.00
CA PRO A 277 -3.53 21.36 -10.72
C PRO A 277 -2.25 21.81 -11.43
N LEU A 278 -2.23 23.01 -12.01
CA LEU A 278 -1.05 23.55 -12.67
C LEU A 278 0.04 23.96 -11.70
N GLU A 279 -0.30 24.54 -10.56
CA GLU A 279 0.65 24.84 -9.48
C GLU A 279 1.25 23.55 -8.91
N TYR A 280 0.43 22.53 -8.72
CA TYR A 280 0.87 21.19 -8.28
C TYR A 280 1.87 20.58 -9.28
N ARG A 281 1.55 20.57 -10.58
CA ARG A 281 2.46 20.08 -11.63
C ARG A 281 3.79 20.82 -11.63
N ARG A 282 3.76 22.15 -11.53
CA ARG A 282 4.99 22.96 -11.48
C ARG A 282 5.83 22.67 -10.25
N SER A 283 5.20 22.50 -9.09
CA SER A 283 5.92 22.20 -7.85
C SER A 283 6.64 20.85 -7.92
N VAL A 284 5.99 19.83 -8.48
CA VAL A 284 6.57 18.48 -8.63
C VAL A 284 7.69 18.48 -9.68
N ASN A 285 7.50 19.15 -10.82
CA ASN A 285 8.53 19.26 -11.85
C ASN A 285 9.75 20.08 -11.39
N ALA A 286 9.56 21.12 -10.57
CA ALA A 286 10.65 21.89 -9.98
C ALA A 286 11.49 21.05 -9.02
N ILE A 287 10.87 20.16 -8.25
CA ILE A 287 11.57 19.22 -7.36
C ILE A 287 12.33 18.16 -8.20
N GLY A 288 11.69 17.63 -9.24
CA GLY A 288 12.32 16.66 -10.16
C GLY A 288 13.52 17.23 -10.92
N ASN A 289 13.44 18.49 -11.41
CA ASN A 289 14.54 19.16 -12.08
C ASN A 289 15.68 19.52 -11.12
N LYS A 290 15.36 19.88 -9.87
CA LYS A 290 16.38 20.17 -8.84
C LYS A 290 17.15 18.90 -8.44
N ALA A 291 16.47 17.76 -8.40
CA ALA A 291 17.10 16.45 -8.16
C ALA A 291 17.99 15.99 -9.35
N ARG A 292 17.63 16.34 -10.61
CA ARG A 292 18.46 16.08 -11.79
C ARG A 292 19.71 16.98 -11.87
N LEU A 293 19.62 18.23 -11.44
CA LEU A 293 20.73 19.19 -11.44
C LEU A 293 21.73 18.99 -10.28
N MET A 294 21.39 18.19 -9.29
CA MET A 294 22.26 17.82 -8.17
C MET A 294 22.86 16.41 -8.31
N GLY A 295 22.59 15.71 -9.41
CA GLY A 295 23.04 14.34 -9.70
C GLY A 295 24.03 14.22 -10.86
N ASP A 296 24.56 15.34 -11.39
CA ASP A 296 25.67 15.39 -12.36
C ASP A 296 26.99 15.76 -11.66
#